data_71fb84b15ef17cf342c8124ebb220de8
#
_entry.id   71fb84b15ef17cf342c8124ebb220de8
#
_cell.length_a   1.000
_cell.length_b   1.000
_cell.length_c   1.000
_cell.angle_alpha   90.00
_cell.angle_beta   90.00
_cell.angle_gamma   90.00
#
_symmetry.space_group_name_H-M   'P 1'
#
loop_
_entity.id
_entity.type
_entity.pdbx_description
1 polymer ?
#
loop_
_entity_poly.entity_id
_entity_poly.type
_entity_poly.pdbx_seq_one_letter_code
_entity_poly.pdbx_strand_id
1 'polypeptide(L)'
;MSETKPTIVLVHGAFAESSSWNGVIRKLAQEGLTVVGAANPLRSLSGDAAYVRDVVASIGGPVVLVGHSYGGMVITEAAADNASVVGLVYVAAFVPNQGQSALELSGSEPGSSLGDALSAYPVATGGNDLVIRRELFHHQFAADVSEAEAALMAATQRPVTDVALSEGLAAATPGWSNIPSWFVFGDADLNIPVAVHRAGAERASSRGTTEIAGASHAVGVSQPDAVAATILEAVNAV
;
A
#
# COMPACT_ATOMS: atom_id res chain seq x y z
N MET A 1 -14.57 1.60 30.79
CA MET A 1 -14.62 2.49 29.62
C MET A 1 -14.45 1.58 28.43
N SER A 2 -15.33 1.56 27.44
CA SER A 2 -15.12 0.76 26.23
C SER A 2 -13.90 1.36 25.52
N GLU A 3 -12.86 0.55 25.29
CA GLU A 3 -11.72 0.98 24.49
C GLU A 3 -12.24 1.43 23.12
N THR A 4 -11.87 2.65 22.74
CA THR A 4 -12.28 3.19 21.43
C THR A 4 -11.49 2.45 20.37
N LYS A 5 -12.18 1.66 19.54
CA LYS A 5 -11.55 0.97 18.41
C LYS A 5 -10.85 1.98 17.50
N PRO A 6 -9.65 1.66 16.97
CA PRO A 6 -8.96 2.55 16.05
C PRO A 6 -9.74 2.74 14.75
N THR A 7 -9.62 3.93 14.15
CA THR A 7 -10.08 4.17 12.78
C THR A 7 -9.05 3.58 11.81
N ILE A 8 -9.52 2.93 10.76
CA ILE A 8 -8.67 2.35 9.72
C ILE A 8 -8.53 3.33 8.56
N VAL A 9 -7.31 3.69 8.20
CA VAL A 9 -7.02 4.54 7.03
C VAL A 9 -6.32 3.69 5.98
N LEU A 10 -6.97 3.52 4.82
CA LEU A 10 -6.49 2.71 3.70
C LEU A 10 -5.83 3.62 2.65
N VAL A 11 -4.57 3.36 2.35
CA VAL A 11 -3.74 4.15 1.43
C VAL A 11 -3.39 3.29 0.22
N HIS A 12 -3.97 3.60 -0.94
CA HIS A 12 -3.72 2.87 -2.18
C HIS A 12 -2.32 3.17 -2.73
N GLY A 13 -1.80 2.26 -3.56
CA GLY A 13 -0.52 2.38 -4.25
C GLY A 13 -0.59 3.09 -5.59
N ALA A 14 0.54 3.09 -6.30
CA ALA A 14 0.66 3.50 -7.68
C ALA A 14 -0.26 2.66 -8.58
N PHE A 15 -0.75 3.23 -9.67
CA PHE A 15 -1.60 2.55 -10.65
C PHE A 15 -2.95 2.05 -10.10
N ALA A 16 -3.31 2.48 -8.89
CA ALA A 16 -4.54 2.16 -8.20
C ALA A 16 -5.24 3.44 -7.72
N GLU A 17 -6.41 3.30 -7.17
CA GLU A 17 -7.17 4.38 -6.53
C GLU A 17 -7.94 3.86 -5.31
N SER A 18 -8.63 4.74 -4.58
CA SER A 18 -9.35 4.37 -3.35
C SER A 18 -10.42 3.28 -3.58
N SER A 19 -10.98 3.17 -4.79
CA SER A 19 -11.99 2.14 -5.11
C SER A 19 -11.42 0.72 -5.08
N SER A 20 -10.10 0.54 -5.22
CA SER A 20 -9.44 -0.77 -5.06
C SER A 20 -9.64 -1.38 -3.66
N TRP A 21 -10.03 -0.57 -2.69
CA TRP A 21 -10.36 -0.98 -1.33
C TRP A 21 -11.83 -1.34 -1.10
N ASN A 22 -12.72 -1.19 -2.10
CA ASN A 22 -14.16 -1.35 -1.91
C ASN A 22 -14.56 -2.70 -1.29
N GLY A 23 -13.88 -3.81 -1.68
CA GLY A 23 -14.11 -5.13 -1.11
C GLY A 23 -13.76 -5.19 0.38
N VAL A 24 -12.58 -4.69 0.73
CA VAL A 24 -12.07 -4.63 2.10
C VAL A 24 -12.92 -3.71 2.97
N ILE A 25 -13.29 -2.51 2.47
CA ILE A 25 -14.14 -1.54 3.18
C ILE A 25 -15.47 -2.18 3.58
N ARG A 26 -16.15 -2.90 2.65
CA ARG A 26 -17.43 -3.54 2.96
C ARG A 26 -17.30 -4.55 4.10
N LYS A 27 -16.22 -5.33 4.15
CA LYS A 27 -15.97 -6.33 5.19
C LYS A 27 -15.69 -5.70 6.54
N LEU A 28 -14.81 -4.70 6.58
CA LEU A 28 -14.50 -3.99 7.82
C LEU A 28 -15.71 -3.21 8.38
N ALA A 29 -16.54 -2.64 7.50
CA ALA A 29 -17.78 -1.99 7.90
C ALA A 29 -18.80 -2.95 8.51
N GLN A 30 -18.87 -4.20 8.05
CA GLN A 30 -19.70 -5.24 8.65
C GLN A 30 -19.29 -5.59 10.08
N GLU A 31 -17.99 -5.42 10.41
CA GLU A 31 -17.44 -5.57 11.78
C GLU A 31 -17.63 -4.30 12.65
N GLY A 32 -18.34 -3.30 12.14
CA GLY A 32 -18.66 -2.06 12.85
C GLY A 32 -17.45 -1.12 13.01
N LEU A 33 -16.45 -1.23 12.12
CA LEU A 33 -15.25 -0.40 12.15
C LEU A 33 -15.43 0.86 11.30
N THR A 34 -14.82 1.96 11.73
CA THR A 34 -14.72 3.19 10.95
C THR A 34 -13.55 3.07 9.97
N VAL A 35 -13.82 3.28 8.68
CA VAL A 35 -12.83 3.12 7.61
C VAL A 35 -12.79 4.37 6.74
N VAL A 36 -11.59 4.85 6.43
CA VAL A 36 -11.34 5.97 5.53
C VAL A 36 -10.44 5.51 4.38
N GLY A 37 -10.92 5.60 3.14
CA GLY A 37 -10.09 5.42 1.95
C GLY A 37 -9.42 6.73 1.57
N ALA A 38 -8.13 6.87 1.84
CA ALA A 38 -7.37 8.07 1.49
C ALA A 38 -7.12 8.14 -0.02
N ALA A 39 -7.37 9.31 -0.62
CA ALA A 39 -7.10 9.57 -2.04
C ALA A 39 -5.62 9.96 -2.23
N ASN A 40 -4.72 8.97 -2.13
CA ASN A 40 -3.28 9.17 -2.23
C ASN A 40 -2.91 9.97 -3.50
N PRO A 41 -2.24 11.14 -3.40
CA PRO A 41 -1.99 12.00 -4.56
C PRO A 41 -1.03 11.41 -5.59
N LEU A 42 -0.06 10.58 -5.19
CA LEU A 42 0.96 9.94 -6.03
C LEU A 42 1.87 10.95 -6.74
N ARG A 43 2.24 12.05 -6.06
CA ARG A 43 3.05 13.12 -6.64
C ARG A 43 4.48 13.19 -6.11
N SER A 44 4.70 12.91 -4.81
CA SER A 44 6.00 12.79 -4.15
C SER A 44 5.80 12.04 -2.84
N LEU A 45 6.79 11.27 -2.37
CA LEU A 45 6.66 10.53 -1.12
C LEU A 45 6.41 11.47 0.06
N SER A 46 7.17 12.57 0.13
CA SER A 46 7.02 13.59 1.18
C SER A 46 5.65 14.26 1.17
N GLY A 47 5.14 14.63 0.00
CA GLY A 47 3.81 15.25 -0.16
C GLY A 47 2.66 14.27 0.13
N ASP A 48 2.77 13.05 -0.36
CA ASP A 48 1.76 12.00 -0.16
C ASP A 48 1.68 11.60 1.33
N ALA A 49 2.84 11.50 2.01
CA ALA A 49 2.88 11.24 3.45
C ALA A 49 2.34 12.42 4.28
N ALA A 50 2.62 13.67 3.86
CA ALA A 50 2.04 14.85 4.51
C ALA A 50 0.50 14.84 4.41
N TYR A 51 -0.04 14.53 3.25
CA TYR A 51 -1.50 14.37 3.06
C TYR A 51 -2.08 13.28 3.99
N VAL A 52 -1.42 12.14 4.12
CA VAL A 52 -1.89 11.07 5.02
C VAL A 52 -1.79 11.50 6.50
N ARG A 53 -0.76 12.25 6.90
CA ARG A 53 -0.67 12.85 8.26
C ARG A 53 -1.85 13.79 8.54
N ASP A 54 -2.27 14.60 7.58
CA ASP A 54 -3.42 15.50 7.71
C ASP A 54 -4.72 14.68 7.89
N VAL A 55 -4.90 13.60 7.12
CA VAL A 55 -6.04 12.67 7.29
C VAL A 55 -6.03 12.07 8.69
N VAL A 56 -4.90 11.57 9.19
CA VAL A 56 -4.76 11.02 10.55
C VAL A 56 -5.10 12.07 11.60
N ALA A 57 -4.56 13.28 11.48
CA ALA A 57 -4.80 14.38 12.41
C ALA A 57 -6.30 14.77 12.48
N SER A 58 -7.02 14.67 11.38
CA SER A 58 -8.45 14.98 11.32
C SER A 58 -9.34 13.99 12.08
N ILE A 59 -8.85 12.79 12.38
CA ILE A 59 -9.60 11.71 13.04
C ILE A 59 -9.68 11.94 14.57
N GLY A 60 -8.62 12.48 15.18
CA GLY A 60 -8.60 12.82 16.60
C GLY A 60 -8.60 11.62 17.55
N GLY A 61 -8.19 10.42 17.09
CA GLY A 61 -8.14 9.18 17.86
C GLY A 61 -7.08 8.21 17.35
N PRO A 62 -7.01 6.97 17.89
CA PRO A 62 -6.06 5.97 17.43
C PRO A 62 -6.37 5.53 15.98
N VAL A 63 -5.33 5.31 15.20
CA VAL A 63 -5.41 4.95 13.77
C VAL A 63 -4.56 3.71 13.47
N VAL A 64 -5.11 2.78 12.70
CA VAL A 64 -4.35 1.75 12.00
C VAL A 64 -4.20 2.21 10.55
N LEU A 65 -2.96 2.41 10.11
CA LEU A 65 -2.64 2.71 8.72
C LEU A 65 -2.45 1.44 7.92
N VAL A 66 -3.10 1.35 6.77
CA VAL A 66 -3.00 0.23 5.84
C VAL A 66 -2.48 0.74 4.51
N GLY A 67 -1.35 0.24 4.04
CA GLY A 67 -0.74 0.68 2.78
C GLY A 67 -0.65 -0.46 1.78
N HIS A 68 -1.13 -0.23 0.54
CA HIS A 68 -0.93 -1.13 -0.59
C HIS A 68 0.24 -0.64 -1.44
N SER A 69 1.15 -1.54 -1.82
CA SER A 69 2.21 -1.24 -2.79
C SER A 69 3.07 -0.02 -2.37
N TYR A 70 3.15 1.00 -3.22
CA TYR A 70 3.75 2.30 -2.90
C TYR A 70 3.11 2.96 -1.66
N GLY A 71 1.85 2.67 -1.37
CA GLY A 71 1.20 3.10 -0.12
C GLY A 71 1.94 2.65 1.14
N GLY A 72 2.73 1.57 1.07
CA GLY A 72 3.62 1.15 2.16
C GLY A 72 4.76 2.14 2.45
N MET A 73 5.33 2.76 1.40
CA MET A 73 6.27 3.88 1.55
C MET A 73 5.61 5.04 2.30
N VAL A 74 4.40 5.40 1.84
CA VAL A 74 3.63 6.55 2.36
C VAL A 74 3.25 6.35 3.82
N ILE A 75 2.71 5.16 4.20
CA ILE A 75 2.34 4.92 5.61
C ILE A 75 3.57 4.83 6.52
N THR A 76 4.69 4.32 6.03
CA THR A 76 5.95 4.27 6.79
C THR A 76 6.46 5.67 7.13
N GLU A 77 6.45 6.58 6.15
CA GLU A 77 6.83 8.00 6.34
C GLU A 77 5.80 8.75 7.19
N ALA A 78 4.50 8.54 6.96
CA ALA A 78 3.44 9.23 7.67
C ALA A 78 3.33 8.83 9.15
N ALA A 79 3.68 7.60 9.47
CA ALA A 79 3.64 7.05 10.83
C ALA A 79 4.85 7.45 11.69
N ALA A 80 5.94 7.90 11.06
CA ALA A 80 7.13 8.33 11.79
C ALA A 80 6.79 9.47 12.76
N ASP A 81 7.16 9.31 14.02
CA ASP A 81 6.90 10.28 15.10
C ASP A 81 5.42 10.67 15.27
N ASN A 82 4.48 9.81 14.86
CA ASN A 82 3.05 10.05 14.97
C ASN A 82 2.39 9.13 16.01
N ALA A 83 2.19 9.65 17.22
CA ALA A 83 1.63 8.91 18.35
C ALA A 83 0.16 8.46 18.15
N SER A 84 -0.57 9.02 17.17
CA SER A 84 -1.93 8.59 16.85
C SER A 84 -1.95 7.29 16.06
N VAL A 85 -0.83 6.90 15.42
CA VAL A 85 -0.74 5.65 14.66
C VAL A 85 -0.33 4.52 15.59
N VAL A 86 -1.22 3.56 15.78
CA VAL A 86 -1.04 2.46 16.74
C VAL A 86 -0.74 1.11 16.08
N GLY A 87 -0.94 0.99 14.75
CA GLY A 87 -0.65 -0.22 13.99
C GLY A 87 -0.43 0.07 12.51
N LEU A 88 0.37 -0.76 11.85
CA LEU A 88 0.66 -0.70 10.42
C LEU A 88 0.30 -2.03 9.74
N VAL A 89 -0.39 -1.96 8.61
CA VAL A 89 -0.68 -3.15 7.79
C VAL A 89 -0.14 -2.93 6.38
N TYR A 90 0.74 -3.81 5.94
CA TYR A 90 1.36 -3.78 4.63
C TYR A 90 0.68 -4.81 3.71
N VAL A 91 0.01 -4.33 2.68
CA VAL A 91 -0.75 -5.15 1.71
C VAL A 91 -0.01 -5.14 0.38
N ALA A 92 0.68 -6.23 0.04
CA ALA A 92 1.56 -6.32 -1.14
C ALA A 92 2.42 -5.05 -1.29
N ALA A 93 3.12 -4.62 -0.23
CA ALA A 93 3.65 -3.28 -0.08
C ALA A 93 5.14 -3.21 0.24
N PHE A 94 5.77 -2.08 -0.11
CA PHE A 94 7.14 -1.77 0.26
C PHE A 94 7.29 -1.39 1.73
N VAL A 95 8.44 -1.76 2.32
CA VAL A 95 8.80 -1.50 3.71
C VAL A 95 10.21 -0.89 3.74
N PRO A 96 10.34 0.42 3.49
CA PRO A 96 11.64 1.06 3.32
C PRO A 96 12.41 1.27 4.63
N ASN A 97 13.74 1.22 4.55
CA ASN A 97 14.64 1.90 5.48
C ASN A 97 14.81 3.37 5.06
N GLN A 98 15.41 4.19 5.94
CA GLN A 98 15.79 5.55 5.60
C GLN A 98 16.61 5.59 4.31
N GLY A 99 16.29 6.51 3.42
CA GLY A 99 16.93 6.73 2.13
C GLY A 99 16.50 5.79 1.01
N GLN A 100 15.83 4.68 1.29
CA GLN A 100 15.37 3.76 0.26
C GLN A 100 14.12 4.28 -0.46
N SER A 101 14.09 4.16 -1.78
CA SER A 101 12.98 4.49 -2.66
C SER A 101 12.19 3.24 -3.08
N ALA A 102 10.97 3.43 -3.58
CA ALA A 102 10.17 2.34 -4.14
C ALA A 102 10.85 1.71 -5.37
N LEU A 103 11.49 2.54 -6.20
CA LEU A 103 12.21 2.09 -7.39
C LEU A 103 13.39 1.17 -7.03
N GLU A 104 14.18 1.55 -6.02
CA GLU A 104 15.30 0.71 -5.54
C GLU A 104 14.79 -0.60 -4.95
N LEU A 105 13.74 -0.56 -4.13
CA LEU A 105 13.17 -1.76 -3.52
C LEU A 105 12.56 -2.71 -4.55
N SER A 106 11.91 -2.22 -5.60
CA SER A 106 11.33 -3.06 -6.65
C SER A 106 12.40 -3.82 -7.45
N GLY A 107 13.60 -3.27 -7.54
CA GLY A 107 14.76 -3.88 -8.22
C GLY A 107 15.71 -4.62 -7.30
N SER A 108 15.44 -4.70 -5.99
CA SER A 108 16.36 -5.31 -5.02
C SER A 108 16.43 -6.83 -5.09
N GLU A 109 15.38 -7.46 -5.63
CA GLU A 109 15.29 -8.91 -5.85
C GLU A 109 14.81 -9.20 -7.27
N PRO A 110 15.22 -10.32 -7.88
CA PRO A 110 14.75 -10.69 -9.20
C PRO A 110 13.29 -11.10 -9.18
N GLY A 111 12.56 -10.83 -10.30
CA GLY A 111 11.17 -11.28 -10.48
C GLY A 111 10.17 -10.17 -10.82
N SER A 112 10.51 -8.89 -10.64
CA SER A 112 9.68 -7.80 -11.12
C SER A 112 9.80 -7.65 -12.64
N SER A 113 8.65 -7.55 -13.31
CA SER A 113 8.54 -7.18 -14.73
C SER A 113 7.82 -5.83 -14.93
N LEU A 114 7.60 -5.09 -13.83
CA LEU A 114 6.85 -3.83 -13.87
C LEU A 114 7.46 -2.82 -14.85
N GLY A 115 8.79 -2.68 -14.87
CA GLY A 115 9.48 -1.74 -15.75
C GLY A 115 9.13 -1.92 -17.23
N ASP A 116 9.00 -3.17 -17.67
CA ASP A 116 8.65 -3.51 -19.05
C ASP A 116 7.17 -3.23 -19.39
N ALA A 117 6.32 -3.08 -18.38
CA ALA A 117 4.90 -2.82 -18.54
C ALA A 117 4.54 -1.33 -18.50
N LEU A 118 5.47 -0.46 -18.14
CA LEU A 118 5.20 0.97 -17.98
C LEU A 118 5.16 1.72 -19.31
N SER A 119 4.38 2.80 -19.30
CA SER A 119 4.41 3.90 -20.24
C SER A 119 4.53 5.20 -19.49
N ALA A 120 5.22 6.18 -20.06
CA ALA A 120 5.46 7.49 -19.45
C ALA A 120 4.97 8.61 -20.35
N TYR A 121 4.47 9.70 -19.75
CA TYR A 121 4.19 10.95 -20.45
C TYR A 121 4.57 12.16 -19.60
N PRO A 122 5.07 13.26 -20.23
CA PRO A 122 5.50 14.43 -19.48
C PRO A 122 4.33 15.17 -18.84
N VAL A 123 4.56 15.76 -17.66
CA VAL A 123 3.58 16.60 -16.96
C VAL A 123 4.07 18.05 -16.87
N ALA A 124 3.12 19.00 -16.88
CA ALA A 124 3.43 20.43 -16.90
C ALA A 124 4.22 20.92 -15.68
N THR A 125 4.15 20.19 -14.56
CA THR A 125 4.88 20.48 -13.33
C THR A 125 6.33 19.99 -13.35
N GLY A 126 6.76 19.36 -14.45
CA GLY A 126 8.07 18.71 -14.59
C GLY A 126 8.06 17.24 -14.23
N GLY A 127 8.96 16.46 -14.86
CA GLY A 127 9.01 15.00 -14.74
C GLY A 127 7.96 14.30 -15.59
N ASN A 128 7.68 13.05 -15.27
CA ASN A 128 6.75 12.20 -16.01
C ASN A 128 5.72 11.56 -15.07
N ASP A 129 4.51 11.41 -15.56
CA ASP A 129 3.54 10.45 -15.05
C ASP A 129 3.78 9.09 -15.68
N LEU A 130 3.73 8.05 -14.85
CA LEU A 130 3.88 6.66 -15.23
C LEU A 130 2.54 5.95 -15.09
N VAL A 131 2.22 5.10 -16.05
CA VAL A 131 1.03 4.22 -16.06
C VAL A 131 1.44 2.83 -16.53
N ILE A 132 0.73 1.80 -16.12
CA ILE A 132 0.84 0.48 -16.74
C ILE A 132 0.08 0.50 -18.06
N ARG A 133 0.70 0.02 -19.13
CA ARG A 133 0.04 -0.11 -20.43
C ARG A 133 -1.22 -0.97 -20.31
N ARG A 134 -2.34 -0.51 -20.87
CA ARG A 134 -3.66 -1.14 -20.68
C ARG A 134 -3.69 -2.61 -21.03
N GLU A 135 -3.06 -2.97 -22.15
CA GLU A 135 -2.99 -4.34 -22.66
C GLU A 135 -2.18 -5.29 -21.79
N LEU A 136 -1.33 -4.75 -20.91
CA LEU A 136 -0.52 -5.52 -19.96
C LEU A 136 -1.08 -5.49 -18.54
N PHE A 137 -2.03 -4.59 -18.24
CA PHE A 137 -2.48 -4.33 -16.87
C PHE A 137 -3.01 -5.57 -16.16
N HIS A 138 -3.87 -6.35 -16.82
CA HIS A 138 -4.44 -7.58 -16.25
C HIS A 138 -3.33 -8.54 -15.83
N HIS A 139 -2.47 -8.93 -16.76
CA HIS A 139 -1.37 -9.85 -16.47
C HIS A 139 -0.39 -9.32 -15.43
N GLN A 140 0.00 -8.05 -15.55
CA GLN A 140 1.04 -7.45 -14.73
C GLN A 140 0.59 -7.14 -13.29
N PHE A 141 -0.64 -6.62 -13.14
CA PHE A 141 -1.10 -6.03 -11.88
C PHE A 141 -2.18 -6.87 -11.17
N ALA A 142 -3.07 -7.50 -11.94
CA ALA A 142 -4.33 -8.05 -11.45
C ALA A 142 -4.64 -9.42 -12.07
N ALA A 143 -3.64 -10.31 -12.20
CA ALA A 143 -3.74 -11.56 -12.93
C ALA A 143 -4.79 -12.53 -12.37
N ASP A 144 -5.11 -12.46 -11.10
CA ASP A 144 -6.12 -13.28 -10.40
C ASP A 144 -7.48 -12.57 -10.21
N VAL A 145 -7.64 -11.39 -10.85
CA VAL A 145 -8.91 -10.65 -10.92
C VAL A 145 -9.60 -10.97 -12.25
N SER A 146 -10.93 -10.86 -12.35
CA SER A 146 -11.63 -11.07 -13.62
C SER A 146 -11.18 -10.05 -14.68
N GLU A 147 -11.18 -10.45 -15.96
CA GLU A 147 -10.82 -9.55 -17.08
C GLU A 147 -11.64 -8.25 -17.08
N ALA A 148 -12.94 -8.35 -16.76
CA ALA A 148 -13.84 -7.20 -16.75
C ALA A 148 -13.45 -6.20 -15.63
N GLU A 149 -13.15 -6.68 -14.42
CA GLU A 149 -12.70 -5.85 -13.31
C GLU A 149 -11.31 -5.27 -13.58
N ALA A 150 -10.38 -6.09 -14.07
CA ALA A 150 -9.04 -5.62 -14.46
C ALA A 150 -9.08 -4.54 -15.54
N ALA A 151 -10.03 -4.62 -16.50
CA ALA A 151 -10.24 -3.59 -17.51
C ALA A 151 -10.75 -2.26 -16.91
N LEU A 152 -11.63 -2.32 -15.91
CA LEU A 152 -12.04 -1.13 -15.14
C LEU A 152 -10.87 -0.54 -14.37
N MET A 153 -10.11 -1.36 -13.66
CA MET A 153 -8.91 -0.92 -12.93
C MET A 153 -7.89 -0.26 -13.86
N ALA A 154 -7.63 -0.85 -15.04
CA ALA A 154 -6.75 -0.27 -16.05
C ALA A 154 -7.23 1.08 -16.59
N ALA A 155 -8.57 1.27 -16.66
CA ALA A 155 -9.16 2.52 -17.13
C ALA A 155 -9.10 3.64 -16.08
N THR A 156 -9.17 3.28 -14.80
CA THR A 156 -9.22 4.20 -13.66
C THR A 156 -7.89 4.28 -12.90
N GLN A 157 -6.85 3.57 -13.33
CA GLN A 157 -5.56 3.62 -12.69
C GLN A 157 -5.07 5.08 -12.54
N ARG A 158 -4.65 5.45 -11.34
CA ARG A 158 -4.08 6.76 -11.09
C ARG A 158 -2.60 6.76 -11.46
N PRO A 159 -2.16 7.66 -12.33
CA PRO A 159 -0.74 7.82 -12.65
C PRO A 159 0.08 8.18 -11.41
N VAL A 160 1.29 7.68 -11.34
CA VAL A 160 2.28 8.05 -10.33
C VAL A 160 3.44 8.81 -11.00
N THR A 161 3.99 9.83 -10.33
CA THR A 161 5.17 10.52 -10.86
C THR A 161 6.43 9.66 -10.70
N ASP A 162 7.38 9.83 -11.61
CA ASP A 162 8.75 9.30 -11.47
C ASP A 162 9.43 9.79 -10.19
N VAL A 163 9.14 11.03 -9.77
CA VAL A 163 9.60 11.60 -8.48
C VAL A 163 9.10 10.79 -7.30
N ALA A 164 7.80 10.46 -7.25
CA ALA A 164 7.24 9.69 -6.14
C ALA A 164 7.88 8.30 -5.98
N LEU A 165 8.20 7.64 -7.10
CA LEU A 165 8.83 6.32 -7.07
C LEU A 165 10.33 6.37 -6.73
N SER A 166 11.02 7.48 -7.05
CA SER A 166 12.46 7.64 -6.84
C SER A 166 12.83 8.37 -5.54
N GLU A 167 11.88 9.06 -4.90
CA GLU A 167 12.12 9.73 -3.62
C GLU A 167 12.32 8.71 -2.50
N GLY A 168 13.46 8.81 -1.79
CA GLY A 168 13.79 7.95 -0.67
C GLY A 168 13.06 8.36 0.62
N LEU A 169 12.81 7.40 1.50
CA LEU A 169 12.23 7.64 2.82
C LEU A 169 13.07 8.67 3.60
N ALA A 170 12.45 9.76 4.03
CA ALA A 170 13.16 10.82 4.76
C ALA A 170 13.29 10.53 6.26
N ALA A 171 12.31 9.82 6.85
CA ALA A 171 12.27 9.53 8.28
C ALA A 171 13.50 8.75 8.74
N ALA A 172 14.24 9.32 9.71
CA ALA A 172 15.42 8.67 10.30
C ALA A 172 15.03 7.41 11.11
N THR A 173 13.84 7.39 11.67
CA THR A 173 13.22 6.24 12.32
C THR A 173 11.95 5.90 11.57
N PRO A 174 11.97 4.92 10.65
CA PRO A 174 10.78 4.50 9.93
C PRO A 174 9.67 4.05 10.88
N GLY A 175 8.40 4.32 10.53
CA GLY A 175 7.26 4.01 11.42
C GLY A 175 7.23 2.57 11.92
N TRP A 176 7.57 1.60 11.07
CA TRP A 176 7.63 0.17 11.42
C TRP A 176 8.66 -0.18 12.52
N SER A 177 9.63 0.70 12.80
CA SER A 177 10.64 0.45 13.85
C SER A 177 10.05 0.46 15.26
N ASN A 178 8.97 1.23 15.47
CA ASN A 178 8.36 1.42 16.80
C ASN A 178 6.89 1.00 16.85
N ILE A 179 6.24 0.81 15.71
CA ILE A 179 4.81 0.50 15.61
C ILE A 179 4.64 -0.96 15.15
N PRO A 180 3.83 -1.76 15.84
CA PRO A 180 3.59 -3.15 15.44
C PRO A 180 2.99 -3.22 14.03
N SER A 181 3.47 -4.22 13.26
CA SER A 181 3.16 -4.33 11.83
C SER A 181 2.68 -5.72 11.45
N TRP A 182 1.72 -5.80 10.51
CA TRP A 182 1.17 -7.02 9.91
C TRP A 182 1.28 -6.98 8.40
N PHE A 183 1.32 -8.15 7.77
CA PHE A 183 1.60 -8.29 6.35
C PHE A 183 0.63 -9.26 5.67
N VAL A 184 0.20 -8.91 4.47
CA VAL A 184 -0.52 -9.82 3.57
C VAL A 184 -0.11 -9.54 2.13
N PHE A 185 0.30 -10.59 1.38
CA PHE A 185 0.76 -10.46 0.01
C PHE A 185 0.61 -11.78 -0.77
N GLY A 186 0.64 -11.69 -2.08
CA GLY A 186 0.62 -12.83 -2.99
C GLY A 186 2.02 -13.29 -3.38
N ASP A 187 2.20 -14.57 -3.68
CA ASP A 187 3.46 -15.13 -4.19
C ASP A 187 3.60 -15.02 -5.73
N ALA A 188 2.53 -14.65 -6.43
CA ALA A 188 2.50 -14.40 -7.88
C ALA A 188 2.52 -12.91 -8.25
N ASP A 189 2.99 -12.04 -7.35
CA ASP A 189 3.14 -10.61 -7.57
C ASP A 189 4.28 -10.33 -8.56
N LEU A 190 3.94 -9.75 -9.74
CA LEU A 190 4.91 -9.36 -10.78
C LEU A 190 5.42 -7.92 -10.66
N ASN A 191 4.87 -7.13 -9.73
CA ASN A 191 5.32 -5.76 -9.45
C ASN A 191 6.37 -5.74 -8.34
N ILE A 192 6.08 -6.41 -7.22
CA ILE A 192 6.98 -6.52 -6.08
C ILE A 192 7.24 -8.01 -5.85
N PRO A 193 8.44 -8.52 -6.13
CA PRO A 193 8.75 -9.93 -5.94
C PRO A 193 8.48 -10.40 -4.52
N VAL A 194 7.99 -11.62 -4.36
CA VAL A 194 7.66 -12.20 -3.04
C VAL A 194 8.85 -12.17 -2.06
N ALA A 195 10.09 -12.25 -2.56
CA ALA A 195 11.29 -12.11 -1.75
C ALA A 195 11.41 -10.73 -1.09
N VAL A 196 10.99 -9.66 -1.78
CA VAL A 196 10.95 -8.29 -1.23
C VAL A 196 9.91 -8.19 -0.11
N HIS A 197 8.73 -8.80 -0.30
CA HIS A 197 7.69 -8.84 0.74
C HIS A 197 8.17 -9.58 1.99
N ARG A 198 8.76 -10.76 1.83
CA ARG A 198 9.31 -11.56 2.94
C ARG A 198 10.41 -10.80 3.69
N ALA A 199 11.34 -10.18 2.97
CA ALA A 199 12.40 -9.35 3.57
C ALA A 199 11.82 -8.14 4.32
N GLY A 200 10.76 -7.51 3.81
CA GLY A 200 10.05 -6.43 4.48
C GLY A 200 9.38 -6.87 5.78
N ALA A 201 8.69 -8.01 5.77
CA ALA A 201 8.05 -8.59 6.95
C ALA A 201 9.07 -8.97 8.05
N GLU A 202 10.21 -9.54 7.66
CA GLU A 202 11.31 -9.84 8.56
C GLU A 202 11.92 -8.55 9.16
N ARG A 203 12.21 -7.56 8.33
CA ARG A 203 12.74 -6.24 8.73
C ARG A 203 11.87 -5.58 9.77
N ALA A 204 10.56 -5.56 9.57
CA ALA A 204 9.60 -4.95 10.49
C ALA A 204 9.25 -5.84 11.69
N SER A 205 9.89 -7.00 11.85
CA SER A 205 9.56 -7.97 12.91
C SER A 205 8.05 -8.25 12.99
N SER A 206 7.46 -8.60 11.85
CA SER A 206 6.01 -8.79 11.66
C SER A 206 5.34 -9.51 12.81
N ARG A 207 4.20 -9.00 13.26
CA ARG A 207 3.33 -9.66 14.26
C ARG A 207 2.47 -10.76 13.65
N GLY A 208 2.19 -10.67 12.35
CA GLY A 208 1.45 -11.66 11.58
C GLY A 208 1.70 -11.48 10.09
N THR A 209 1.98 -12.56 9.38
CA THR A 209 2.24 -12.55 7.95
C THR A 209 1.36 -13.59 7.26
N THR A 210 0.58 -13.15 6.27
CA THR A 210 -0.26 -13.99 5.42
C THR A 210 0.29 -13.96 4.00
N GLU A 211 0.85 -15.05 3.54
CA GLU A 211 1.26 -15.25 2.15
C GLU A 211 0.19 -16.06 1.42
N ILE A 212 -0.32 -15.54 0.30
CA ILE A 212 -1.44 -16.14 -0.44
C ILE A 212 -0.92 -16.73 -1.75
N ALA A 213 -1.02 -18.05 -1.88
CA ALA A 213 -0.57 -18.76 -3.07
C ALA A 213 -1.38 -18.35 -4.30
N GLY A 214 -0.68 -17.99 -5.39
CA GLY A 214 -1.25 -17.62 -6.68
C GLY A 214 -1.90 -16.24 -6.73
N ALA A 215 -1.89 -15.46 -5.64
CA ALA A 215 -2.43 -14.11 -5.66
C ALA A 215 -1.48 -13.13 -6.35
N SER A 216 -2.05 -12.22 -7.16
CA SER A 216 -1.34 -11.17 -7.87
C SER A 216 -1.09 -9.94 -6.98
N HIS A 217 -0.55 -8.86 -7.57
CA HIS A 217 -0.34 -7.59 -6.87
C HIS A 217 -1.64 -6.94 -6.37
N ALA A 218 -2.77 -7.18 -7.05
CA ALA A 218 -4.08 -6.63 -6.69
C ALA A 218 -4.78 -7.38 -5.55
N VAL A 219 -4.04 -7.89 -4.57
CA VAL A 219 -4.53 -8.76 -3.49
C VAL A 219 -5.70 -8.15 -2.69
N GLY A 220 -5.79 -6.82 -2.56
CA GLY A 220 -6.92 -6.13 -1.92
C GLY A 220 -8.24 -6.26 -2.70
N VAL A 221 -8.15 -6.49 -4.02
CA VAL A 221 -9.30 -6.68 -4.91
C VAL A 221 -9.65 -8.16 -5.03
N SER A 222 -8.66 -9.02 -5.27
CA SER A 222 -8.86 -10.46 -5.51
C SER A 222 -9.11 -11.24 -4.22
N GLN A 223 -8.50 -10.83 -3.10
CA GLN A 223 -8.50 -11.53 -1.81
C GLN A 223 -8.96 -10.64 -0.63
N PRO A 224 -10.11 -9.93 -0.74
CA PRO A 224 -10.52 -8.95 0.25
C PRO A 224 -10.79 -9.55 1.63
N ASP A 225 -11.13 -10.86 1.70
CA ASP A 225 -11.34 -11.57 2.97
C ASP A 225 -10.03 -11.72 3.75
N ALA A 226 -8.97 -12.17 3.09
CA ALA A 226 -7.66 -12.35 3.71
C ALA A 226 -7.07 -11.01 4.17
N VAL A 227 -7.21 -9.96 3.33
CA VAL A 227 -6.77 -8.61 3.68
C VAL A 227 -7.55 -8.06 4.87
N ALA A 228 -8.88 -8.19 4.88
CA ALA A 228 -9.70 -7.76 6.01
C ALA A 228 -9.36 -8.53 7.30
N ALA A 229 -9.12 -9.84 7.22
CA ALA A 229 -8.70 -10.64 8.37
C ALA A 229 -7.38 -10.15 8.97
N THR A 230 -6.37 -9.86 8.14
CA THR A 230 -5.09 -9.30 8.60
C THR A 230 -5.26 -7.93 9.26
N ILE A 231 -6.14 -7.06 8.72
CA ILE A 231 -6.46 -5.77 9.32
C ILE A 231 -7.15 -5.96 10.68
N LEU A 232 -8.08 -6.91 10.78
CA LEU A 232 -8.77 -7.21 12.04
C LEU A 232 -7.81 -7.75 13.11
N GLU A 233 -6.82 -8.57 12.73
CA GLU A 233 -5.76 -8.99 13.65
C GLU A 233 -5.01 -7.77 14.22
N ALA A 234 -4.65 -6.81 13.37
CA ALA A 234 -3.99 -5.59 13.79
C ALA A 234 -4.88 -4.77 14.75
N VAL A 235 -6.14 -4.55 14.38
CA VAL A 235 -7.12 -3.78 15.21
C VAL A 235 -7.34 -4.41 16.59
N ASN A 236 -7.36 -5.73 16.68
CA ASN A 236 -7.59 -6.44 17.93
C ASN A 236 -6.34 -6.54 18.83
N ALA A 237 -5.16 -6.22 18.31
CA ALA A 237 -3.89 -6.32 19.02
C ALA A 237 -3.37 -4.97 19.57
N VAL A 238 -4.03 -3.85 19.24
CA VAL A 238 -3.60 -2.49 19.60
C VAL A 238 -4.64 -1.73 20.42
#